data_3f55317d4202aa663d1a1b814049e120
#
_entry.id   3f55317d4202aa663d1a1b814049e120
#
_cell.length_a   1.000
_cell.length_b   1.000
_cell.length_c   1.000
_cell.angle_alpha   90.00
_cell.angle_beta   90.00
_cell.angle_gamma   90.00
#
_symmetry.space_group_name_H-M   'P 1'
#
loop_
_entity.id
_entity.type
_entity.pdbx_description
1 polymer ?
#
loop_
_entity_poly.entity_id
_entity_poly.type
_entity_poly.pdbx_seq_one_letter_code
_entity_poly.pdbx_strand_id
1 'polypeptide(L)'
;MVAVDAVLVGTAAWIALRPTEELLAVLLTPGAFAWLVLVNVAVLGYRAWATWDAWERGSGTTGTIWLVVLLAFVTAPHAGAAALHLRVVVAVERVFAAPSVTSTTTTPVTTTSLSEPTAQQPTATTTIPATTTATTSEGELPWGEHLVLLLLGGDGGPDRDGVRTDAMLVVAVRSEDAAISVFSLPRNLRGFPFPNGQGFDDILNAVYRFGEEHPERFTGDDPGASALEGVVEAIIGERVDHHVLVDFEAFRAGVDALGGVTLPVPLTVTYPGFRLADGSRVDMVVEEGVRDLDGDMALAYVRSREEGTDYGRMERQKCVLAALLDQAEPAQALLALPSLLGAFEETVSTDIPRDVLPDIVTLLADVDLDRVGLITLGPPAWHAGWIAGGWPIPDVPRIQEAVAAALDGAPPLDAGLIPATTSCGL
;
A
#
# COMPACT_ATOMS: atom_id res chain seq x y z
N MET A 1 8.45 2.67 45.12
CA MET A 1 9.44 3.06 44.10
C MET A 1 10.04 1.82 43.42
N VAL A 2 10.85 0.99 44.11
CA VAL A 2 11.53 -0.14 43.49
C VAL A 2 10.64 -1.10 42.68
N ALA A 3 9.39 -1.36 43.11
CA ALA A 3 8.48 -2.24 42.40
C ALA A 3 7.94 -1.65 41.07
N VAL A 4 7.69 -0.32 41.02
CA VAL A 4 7.23 0.35 39.79
C VAL A 4 8.39 0.48 38.79
N ASP A 5 9.59 0.82 39.29
CA ASP A 5 10.76 0.88 38.43
C ASP A 5 11.10 -0.51 37.86
N ALA A 6 10.94 -1.58 38.65
CA ALA A 6 11.13 -2.96 38.18
C ALA A 6 10.12 -3.35 37.12
N VAL A 7 8.87 -2.92 37.23
CA VAL A 7 7.84 -3.16 36.21
C VAL A 7 8.16 -2.38 34.95
N LEU A 8 8.56 -1.11 35.05
CA LEU A 8 8.93 -0.29 33.88
C LEU A 8 10.16 -0.86 33.14
N VAL A 9 11.18 -1.29 33.88
CA VAL A 9 12.38 -1.93 33.31
C VAL A 9 12.00 -3.28 32.67
N GLY A 10 11.15 -4.07 33.34
CA GLY A 10 10.67 -5.33 32.81
C GLY A 10 9.86 -5.15 31.52
N THR A 11 8.99 -4.15 31.47
CA THR A 11 8.20 -3.82 30.26
C THR A 11 9.12 -3.34 29.13
N ALA A 12 10.08 -2.46 29.43
CA ALA A 12 11.04 -1.99 28.42
C ALA A 12 11.91 -3.13 27.90
N ALA A 13 12.36 -4.03 28.76
CA ALA A 13 13.11 -5.22 28.35
C ALA A 13 12.26 -6.19 27.52
N TRP A 14 10.99 -6.37 27.89
CA TRP A 14 10.04 -7.19 27.13
C TRP A 14 9.81 -6.63 25.72
N ILE A 15 9.60 -5.30 25.58
CA ILE A 15 9.48 -4.62 24.28
C ILE A 15 10.76 -4.79 23.47
N ALA A 16 11.94 -4.57 24.09
CA ALA A 16 13.24 -4.67 23.41
C ALA A 16 13.62 -6.09 22.94
N LEU A 17 12.96 -7.11 23.48
CA LEU A 17 13.16 -8.52 23.11
C LEU A 17 12.15 -9.04 22.09
N ARG A 18 11.14 -8.21 21.71
CA ARG A 18 10.18 -8.60 20.68
C ARG A 18 10.73 -8.32 19.29
N PRO A 19 10.41 -9.18 18.32
CA PRO A 19 10.65 -8.91 16.92
C PRO A 19 10.00 -7.58 16.51
N THR A 20 10.67 -6.82 15.65
CA THR A 20 10.22 -5.48 15.24
C THR A 20 8.91 -5.51 14.46
N GLU A 21 8.68 -6.55 13.68
CA GLU A 21 7.43 -6.80 12.95
C GLU A 21 6.22 -6.97 13.89
N GLU A 22 6.38 -7.74 14.97
CA GLU A 22 5.32 -7.87 15.98
C GLU A 22 5.02 -6.52 16.66
N LEU A 23 6.05 -5.71 16.91
CA LEU A 23 5.85 -4.36 17.49
C LEU A 23 5.13 -3.45 16.52
N LEU A 24 5.48 -3.52 15.25
CA LEU A 24 4.83 -2.73 14.19
C LEU A 24 3.35 -3.14 14.04
N ALA A 25 3.07 -4.43 13.97
CA ALA A 25 1.71 -4.96 13.92
C ALA A 25 0.88 -4.52 15.13
N VAL A 26 1.44 -4.61 16.34
CA VAL A 26 0.78 -4.14 17.57
C VAL A 26 0.53 -2.64 17.52
N LEU A 27 1.48 -1.83 17.04
CA LEU A 27 1.31 -0.38 16.93
C LEU A 27 0.18 0.01 15.97
N LEU A 28 -0.04 -0.78 14.93
CA LEU A 28 -1.10 -0.53 13.95
C LEU A 28 -2.48 -1.01 14.41
N THR A 29 -2.56 -1.81 15.49
CA THR A 29 -3.87 -2.27 16.00
C THR A 29 -4.74 -1.12 16.49
N PRO A 30 -6.05 -1.12 16.21
CA PRO A 30 -6.98 -0.14 16.74
C PRO A 30 -6.92 -0.08 18.26
N GLY A 31 -6.68 1.10 18.81
CA GLY A 31 -6.58 1.31 20.27
C GLY A 31 -5.19 1.16 20.89
N ALA A 32 -4.20 0.55 20.22
CA ALA A 32 -2.82 0.50 20.73
C ALA A 32 -2.28 1.90 21.04
N PHE A 33 -2.58 2.84 20.17
CA PHE A 33 -2.22 4.24 20.36
C PHE A 33 -2.83 4.86 21.64
N ALA A 34 -4.09 4.57 21.94
CA ALA A 34 -4.73 5.05 23.17
C ALA A 34 -4.05 4.48 24.42
N TRP A 35 -3.69 3.19 24.38
CA TRP A 35 -2.95 2.55 25.46
C TRP A 35 -1.56 3.16 25.66
N LEU A 36 -0.82 3.46 24.58
CA LEU A 36 0.49 4.10 24.66
C LEU A 36 0.39 5.48 25.29
N VAL A 37 -0.64 6.28 24.96
CA VAL A 37 -0.90 7.58 25.60
C VAL A 37 -1.17 7.39 27.09
N LEU A 38 -2.05 6.46 27.45
CA LEU A 38 -2.38 6.20 28.85
C LEU A 38 -1.15 5.78 29.66
N VAL A 39 -0.30 4.90 29.12
CA VAL A 39 0.94 4.46 29.76
C VAL A 39 1.90 5.65 29.88
N ASN A 40 2.07 6.46 28.84
CA ASN A 40 2.94 7.64 28.86
C ASN A 40 2.47 8.64 29.96
N VAL A 41 1.17 8.93 30.03
CA VAL A 41 0.59 9.82 31.05
C VAL A 41 0.78 9.24 32.46
N ALA A 42 0.58 7.94 32.64
CA ALA A 42 0.78 7.27 33.93
C ALA A 42 2.22 7.33 34.40
N VAL A 43 3.18 7.05 33.48
CA VAL A 43 4.62 7.14 33.78
C VAL A 43 5.04 8.57 34.08
N LEU A 44 4.55 9.54 33.33
CA LEU A 44 4.78 10.97 33.59
C LEU A 44 4.26 11.38 34.95
N GLY A 45 3.01 11.02 35.28
CA GLY A 45 2.40 11.30 36.57
C GLY A 45 3.21 10.71 37.73
N TYR A 46 3.62 9.45 37.62
CA TYR A 46 4.47 8.79 38.60
C TYR A 46 5.82 9.51 38.76
N ARG A 47 6.49 9.84 37.68
CA ARG A 47 7.79 10.55 37.71
C ARG A 47 7.68 11.95 38.29
N ALA A 48 6.65 12.69 37.92
CA ALA A 48 6.38 14.03 38.48
C ALA A 48 6.11 13.95 40.00
N TRP A 49 5.29 12.99 40.44
CA TRP A 49 5.03 12.74 41.84
C TRP A 49 6.30 12.34 42.61
N ALA A 50 7.09 11.43 42.08
CA ALA A 50 8.37 10.99 42.71
C ALA A 50 9.36 12.15 42.85
N THR A 51 9.42 13.04 41.84
CA THR A 51 10.27 14.24 41.85
C THR A 51 9.81 15.23 42.93
N TRP A 52 8.49 15.43 43.03
CA TRP A 52 7.88 16.28 44.02
C TRP A 52 8.11 15.75 45.45
N ASP A 53 7.87 14.46 45.67
CA ASP A 53 8.06 13.80 46.97
C ASP A 53 9.56 13.81 47.44
N ALA A 54 10.50 13.70 46.49
CA ALA A 54 11.91 13.86 46.77
C ALA A 54 12.28 15.30 47.13
N TRP A 55 11.68 16.30 46.51
CA TRP A 55 11.86 17.70 46.79
C TRP A 55 11.33 18.07 48.17
N GLU A 56 10.10 17.65 48.53
CA GLU A 56 9.50 17.89 49.85
C GLU A 56 10.38 17.42 51.01
N ARG A 57 11.06 16.31 50.83
CA ARG A 57 11.98 15.75 51.85
C ARG A 57 13.32 16.46 51.93
N GLY A 58 13.70 17.24 50.92
CA GLY A 58 15.01 17.87 50.82
C GLY A 58 15.02 19.41 50.78
N SER A 59 13.92 20.11 51.12
CA SER A 59 13.67 21.52 50.82
C SER A 59 14.64 22.51 51.44
N GLY A 60 15.42 23.20 50.56
CA GLY A 60 16.07 24.49 50.76
C GLY A 60 15.81 25.38 49.55
N THR A 61 15.98 26.69 49.67
CA THR A 61 15.66 27.68 48.62
C THR A 61 16.36 27.44 47.27
N THR A 62 17.48 26.80 47.23
CA THR A 62 18.19 26.35 46.02
C THR A 62 17.49 25.16 45.38
N GLY A 63 16.69 24.41 46.11
CA GLY A 63 15.97 23.21 45.64
C GLY A 63 14.87 23.50 44.65
N THR A 64 14.24 24.69 44.72
CA THR A 64 13.11 25.06 43.83
C THR A 64 13.54 25.19 42.36
N ILE A 65 14.71 25.80 42.10
CA ILE A 65 15.25 25.92 40.75
C ILE A 65 15.58 24.53 40.19
N TRP A 66 16.22 23.66 40.99
CA TRP A 66 16.52 22.28 40.58
C TRP A 66 15.27 21.46 40.40
N LEU A 67 14.20 21.67 41.17
CA LEU A 67 12.93 21.00 40.96
C LEU A 67 12.34 21.36 39.57
N VAL A 68 12.33 22.64 39.19
CA VAL A 68 11.83 23.08 37.88
C VAL A 68 12.65 22.51 36.75
N VAL A 69 13.99 22.52 36.87
CA VAL A 69 14.89 21.92 35.86
C VAL A 69 14.65 20.42 35.73
N LEU A 70 14.53 19.72 36.87
CA LEU A 70 14.32 18.26 36.88
C LEU A 70 12.94 17.89 36.35
N LEU A 71 11.89 18.65 36.70
CA LEU A 71 10.55 18.47 36.13
C LEU A 71 10.55 18.72 34.63
N ALA A 72 11.19 19.76 34.12
CA ALA A 72 11.32 20.02 32.71
C ALA A 72 12.07 18.87 32.00
N PHE A 73 13.16 18.38 32.59
CA PHE A 73 13.91 17.23 32.04
C PHE A 73 13.11 15.93 32.04
N VAL A 74 12.26 15.72 33.04
CA VAL A 74 11.36 14.55 33.13
C VAL A 74 10.20 14.68 32.13
N THR A 75 9.61 15.89 31.99
CA THR A 75 8.43 16.09 31.13
C THR A 75 8.75 16.18 29.65
N ALA A 76 9.90 16.73 29.27
CA ALA A 76 10.24 16.95 27.86
C ALA A 76 10.23 15.67 27.01
N PRO A 77 10.80 14.52 27.43
CA PRO A 77 10.73 13.28 26.65
C PRO A 77 9.28 12.77 26.47
N HIS A 78 8.45 12.90 27.51
CA HIS A 78 7.06 12.48 27.47
C HIS A 78 6.22 13.38 26.55
N ALA A 79 6.46 14.70 26.55
CA ALA A 79 5.83 15.63 25.63
C ALA A 79 6.25 15.36 24.18
N GLY A 80 7.55 15.07 23.96
CA GLY A 80 8.06 14.67 22.65
C GLY A 80 7.42 13.37 22.13
N ALA A 81 7.35 12.36 23.00
CA ALA A 81 6.67 11.08 22.66
C ALA A 81 5.19 11.28 22.35
N ALA A 82 4.48 12.11 23.14
CA ALA A 82 3.07 12.41 22.90
C ALA A 82 2.85 13.18 21.60
N ALA A 83 3.72 14.13 21.28
CA ALA A 83 3.64 14.88 20.02
C ALA A 83 3.90 13.99 18.80
N LEU A 84 4.92 13.11 18.87
CA LEU A 84 5.20 12.12 17.85
C LEU A 84 4.02 11.18 17.66
N HIS A 85 3.50 10.67 18.77
CA HIS A 85 2.37 9.77 18.78
C HIS A 85 1.13 10.40 18.12
N LEU A 86 0.80 11.65 18.46
CA LEU A 86 -0.32 12.38 17.87
C LEU A 86 -0.14 12.54 16.35
N ARG A 87 1.09 12.84 15.89
CA ARG A 87 1.39 12.95 14.46
C ARG A 87 1.13 11.62 13.74
N VAL A 88 1.61 10.50 14.30
CA VAL A 88 1.40 9.17 13.72
C VAL A 88 -0.10 8.84 13.65
N VAL A 89 -0.85 9.07 14.73
CA VAL A 89 -2.31 8.82 14.74
C VAL A 89 -3.02 9.62 13.66
N VAL A 90 -2.77 10.94 13.60
CA VAL A 90 -3.43 11.81 12.62
C VAL A 90 -3.08 11.40 11.20
N ALA A 91 -1.82 11.05 10.94
CA ALA A 91 -1.38 10.64 9.61
C ALA A 91 -1.97 9.28 9.19
N VAL A 92 -1.96 8.27 10.08
CA VAL A 92 -2.65 7.00 9.83
C VAL A 92 -4.15 7.22 9.59
N GLU A 93 -4.76 8.15 10.35
CA GLU A 93 -6.17 8.50 10.16
C GLU A 93 -6.47 9.15 8.80
N ARG A 94 -5.56 9.84 8.22
CA ARG A 94 -5.74 10.49 6.91
C ARG A 94 -5.45 9.56 5.74
N VAL A 95 -4.38 8.78 5.83
CA VAL A 95 -4.00 7.84 4.75
C VAL A 95 -4.96 6.66 4.67
N PHE A 96 -5.33 6.12 5.83
CA PHE A 96 -6.19 4.94 5.95
C PHE A 96 -7.55 5.30 6.56
N ALA A 97 -8.21 6.34 6.09
CA ALA A 97 -9.55 6.68 6.55
C ALA A 97 -10.49 5.52 6.22
N ALA A 98 -11.18 4.99 7.24
CA ALA A 98 -12.20 3.99 6.99
C ALA A 98 -13.27 4.60 6.09
N PRO A 99 -13.69 3.92 5.00
CA PRO A 99 -14.82 4.38 4.22
C PRO A 99 -16.00 4.58 5.18
N SER A 100 -16.61 5.76 5.13
CA SER A 100 -17.79 6.05 5.91
C SER A 100 -18.91 5.16 5.39
N VAL A 101 -19.13 4.03 6.03
CA VAL A 101 -20.29 3.16 5.78
C VAL A 101 -21.50 3.97 6.22
N THR A 102 -22.03 4.79 5.33
CA THR A 102 -23.34 5.37 5.48
C THR A 102 -24.32 4.23 5.38
N SER A 103 -24.64 3.63 6.52
CA SER A 103 -25.73 2.68 6.65
C SER A 103 -26.99 3.44 6.29
N THR A 104 -27.36 3.40 5.02
CA THR A 104 -28.68 3.86 4.57
C THR A 104 -29.67 2.84 5.12
N THR A 105 -30.19 3.11 6.31
CA THR A 105 -31.34 2.40 6.86
C THR A 105 -32.50 2.70 5.95
N THR A 106 -32.70 1.84 4.94
CA THR A 106 -33.89 1.86 4.12
C THR A 106 -35.05 1.39 4.97
N THR A 107 -35.79 2.33 5.54
CA THR A 107 -37.05 2.03 6.17
C THR A 107 -37.97 1.42 5.11
N PRO A 108 -38.53 0.23 5.28
CA PRO A 108 -39.44 -0.34 4.30
C PRO A 108 -40.70 0.55 4.23
N VAL A 109 -40.85 1.26 3.13
CA VAL A 109 -42.13 1.90 2.81
C VAL A 109 -43.11 0.81 2.44
N THR A 110 -44.04 0.51 3.34
CA THR A 110 -45.17 -0.36 3.05
C THR A 110 -46.10 0.36 2.10
N THR A 111 -45.97 0.08 0.82
CA THR A 111 -46.92 0.52 -0.18
C THR A 111 -48.06 -0.54 -0.26
N THR A 112 -49.17 -0.23 0.33
CA THR A 112 -50.43 -0.98 0.13
C THR A 112 -50.93 -0.68 -1.27
N SER A 113 -50.76 -1.57 -2.24
CA SER A 113 -51.43 -1.48 -3.52
C SER A 113 -52.59 -2.47 -3.58
N LEU A 114 -53.74 -1.89 -3.86
CA LEU A 114 -54.99 -2.57 -4.15
C LEU A 114 -54.85 -3.43 -5.40
N SER A 115 -55.40 -4.63 -5.31
CA SER A 115 -55.47 -5.64 -6.35
C SER A 115 -56.44 -5.30 -7.46
N GLU A 116 -56.06 -5.60 -8.69
CA GLU A 116 -57.00 -6.15 -9.67
C GLU A 116 -56.28 -7.13 -10.63
N PRO A 117 -56.94 -8.20 -11.09
CA PRO A 117 -56.29 -9.35 -11.71
C PRO A 117 -56.42 -9.37 -13.22
N THR A 118 -55.39 -9.73 -13.97
CA THR A 118 -55.54 -10.43 -15.26
C THR A 118 -54.24 -10.96 -15.85
N ALA A 119 -54.31 -12.25 -16.26
CA ALA A 119 -53.53 -12.97 -17.29
C ALA A 119 -52.09 -13.39 -17.02
N GLN A 120 -51.94 -14.71 -17.04
CA GLN A 120 -50.73 -15.55 -16.96
C GLN A 120 -49.75 -15.30 -18.11
N GLN A 121 -48.48 -15.17 -17.74
CA GLN A 121 -47.34 -15.50 -18.59
C GLN A 121 -46.20 -16.05 -17.70
N PRO A 122 -45.45 -17.09 -18.07
CA PRO A 122 -44.48 -17.73 -17.18
C PRO A 122 -43.26 -16.83 -16.99
N THR A 123 -43.09 -16.37 -15.78
CA THR A 123 -41.94 -15.59 -15.36
C THR A 123 -40.82 -16.54 -14.98
N ALA A 124 -39.72 -16.48 -15.68
CA ALA A 124 -38.48 -17.10 -15.23
C ALA A 124 -38.05 -16.39 -13.94
N THR A 125 -38.03 -17.13 -12.85
CA THR A 125 -37.52 -16.65 -11.55
C THR A 125 -36.00 -16.61 -11.63
N THR A 126 -35.45 -15.44 -11.88
CA THR A 126 -34.03 -15.19 -11.66
C THR A 126 -33.82 -15.09 -10.15
N THR A 127 -33.26 -16.12 -9.56
CA THR A 127 -32.83 -16.13 -8.18
C THR A 127 -31.59 -15.23 -8.10
N ILE A 128 -31.75 -14.04 -7.53
CA ILE A 128 -30.62 -13.21 -7.12
C ILE A 128 -29.96 -13.95 -5.96
N PRO A 129 -28.66 -14.25 -6.02
CA PRO A 129 -27.98 -14.84 -4.88
C PRO A 129 -28.06 -13.87 -3.70
N ALA A 130 -28.53 -14.36 -2.57
CA ALA A 130 -28.53 -13.62 -1.33
C ALA A 130 -27.08 -13.26 -0.99
N THR A 131 -26.83 -11.98 -0.72
CA THR A 131 -25.58 -11.53 -0.12
C THR A 131 -25.42 -12.29 1.20
N THR A 132 -24.54 -13.28 1.19
CA THR A 132 -24.14 -14.00 2.40
C THR A 132 -23.26 -13.04 3.18
N THR A 133 -23.76 -12.51 4.27
CA THR A 133 -22.92 -11.84 5.28
C THR A 133 -21.99 -12.92 5.81
N ALA A 134 -20.75 -12.92 5.37
CA ALA A 134 -19.72 -13.79 5.90
C ALA A 134 -19.51 -13.40 7.36
N THR A 135 -19.89 -14.28 8.27
CA THR A 135 -19.46 -14.22 9.66
C THR A 135 -18.02 -14.72 9.64
N THR A 136 -17.06 -13.80 9.69
CA THR A 136 -15.65 -14.14 9.80
C THR A 136 -15.44 -14.95 11.06
N SER A 137 -14.98 -16.19 10.92
CA SER A 137 -14.57 -17.01 12.05
C SER A 137 -13.26 -16.42 12.61
N GLU A 138 -13.10 -16.39 13.93
CA GLU A 138 -11.83 -15.98 14.56
C GLU A 138 -10.69 -16.85 13.98
N GLY A 139 -9.77 -16.23 13.23
CA GLY A 139 -8.61 -16.88 12.62
C GLY A 139 -8.61 -16.94 11.08
N GLU A 140 -9.65 -16.48 10.39
CA GLU A 140 -9.70 -16.40 8.94
C GLU A 140 -9.30 -14.98 8.50
N LEU A 141 -8.31 -14.89 7.60
CA LEU A 141 -7.86 -13.61 7.07
C LEU A 141 -8.98 -12.95 6.23
N PRO A 142 -9.10 -11.62 6.24
CA PRO A 142 -10.19 -10.91 5.56
C PRO A 142 -10.27 -11.17 4.05
N TRP A 143 -9.14 -11.53 3.44
CA TRP A 143 -8.97 -11.79 2.00
C TRP A 143 -8.91 -13.29 1.65
N GLY A 144 -8.94 -14.21 2.63
CA GLY A 144 -8.91 -15.65 2.38
C GLY A 144 -7.52 -16.22 2.07
N GLU A 145 -7.43 -17.06 1.05
CA GLU A 145 -6.19 -17.76 0.69
C GLU A 145 -5.13 -16.85 0.06
N HIS A 146 -5.54 -15.75 -0.57
CA HIS A 146 -4.66 -14.82 -1.28
C HIS A 146 -5.07 -13.37 -1.01
N LEU A 147 -4.08 -12.52 -0.74
CA LEU A 147 -4.23 -11.07 -0.75
C LEU A 147 -3.82 -10.54 -2.13
N VAL A 148 -4.74 -9.93 -2.85
CA VAL A 148 -4.49 -9.35 -4.17
C VAL A 148 -4.53 -7.82 -4.08
N LEU A 149 -3.36 -7.20 -4.24
CA LEU A 149 -3.18 -5.76 -4.19
C LEU A 149 -2.94 -5.19 -5.59
N LEU A 150 -3.59 -4.10 -5.94
CA LEU A 150 -3.32 -3.32 -7.14
C LEU A 150 -2.45 -2.10 -6.79
N LEU A 151 -1.17 -2.17 -7.10
CA LEU A 151 -0.23 -1.06 -6.92
C LEU A 151 -0.22 -0.18 -8.17
N LEU A 152 -0.52 1.09 -7.99
CA LEU A 152 -0.63 2.09 -9.06
C LEU A 152 0.41 3.17 -8.88
N GLY A 153 1.21 3.41 -9.92
CA GLY A 153 2.09 4.58 -10.00
C GLY A 153 1.42 5.66 -10.84
N GLY A 154 0.94 6.71 -10.19
CA GLY A 154 0.26 7.83 -10.81
C GLY A 154 1.20 8.98 -11.17
N ASP A 155 0.89 9.70 -12.24
CA ASP A 155 1.59 10.93 -12.62
C ASP A 155 0.84 12.20 -12.15
N GLY A 156 -0.06 12.04 -11.17
CA GLY A 156 -0.79 13.13 -10.54
C GLY A 156 0.13 14.21 -9.97
N GLY A 157 -0.39 15.41 -9.83
CA GLY A 157 0.33 16.54 -9.24
C GLY A 157 -0.44 17.84 -9.44
N PRO A 158 -0.12 18.91 -8.70
CA PRO A 158 -0.87 20.18 -8.70
C PRO A 158 -0.94 20.89 -10.06
N ASP A 159 -0.09 20.50 -11.01
CA ASP A 159 0.00 21.10 -12.35
C ASP A 159 -0.61 20.23 -13.46
N ARG A 160 -1.39 19.17 -13.10
CA ARG A 160 -1.95 18.21 -14.07
C ARG A 160 -3.45 18.02 -13.91
N ASP A 161 -4.14 17.93 -15.04
CA ASP A 161 -5.57 17.59 -15.09
C ASP A 161 -5.73 16.06 -15.06
N GLY A 162 -6.12 15.51 -13.89
CA GLY A 162 -6.36 14.08 -13.66
C GLY A 162 -5.08 13.24 -13.52
N VAL A 163 -5.24 12.00 -13.09
CA VAL A 163 -4.17 11.03 -12.87
C VAL A 163 -4.11 10.03 -14.01
N ARG A 164 -2.91 9.77 -14.54
CA ARG A 164 -2.63 8.62 -15.42
C ARG A 164 -1.77 7.63 -14.68
N THR A 165 -2.18 6.37 -14.71
CA THR A 165 -1.46 5.29 -14.08
C THR A 165 -0.41 4.73 -15.05
N ASP A 166 0.81 5.19 -14.94
CA ASP A 166 1.93 4.78 -15.81
C ASP A 166 2.62 3.49 -15.32
N ALA A 167 2.41 3.08 -14.07
CA ALA A 167 2.78 1.79 -13.52
C ALA A 167 1.53 1.10 -12.95
N MET A 168 1.33 -0.16 -13.28
CA MET A 168 0.23 -0.98 -12.79
C MET A 168 0.78 -2.37 -12.49
N LEU A 169 0.85 -2.71 -11.20
CA LEU A 169 1.36 -3.97 -10.69
C LEU A 169 0.26 -4.64 -9.87
N VAL A 170 -0.10 -5.86 -10.23
CA VAL A 170 -0.91 -6.72 -9.37
C VAL A 170 0.04 -7.55 -8.54
N VAL A 171 -0.03 -7.42 -7.24
CA VAL A 171 0.77 -8.18 -6.26
C VAL A 171 -0.16 -9.13 -5.55
N ALA A 172 0.01 -10.42 -5.80
CA ALA A 172 -0.74 -11.47 -5.15
C ALA A 172 0.15 -12.16 -4.12
N VAL A 173 -0.29 -12.16 -2.86
CA VAL A 173 0.44 -12.77 -1.73
C VAL A 173 -0.37 -13.94 -1.23
N ARG A 174 0.23 -15.13 -1.24
CA ARG A 174 -0.40 -16.33 -0.70
C ARG A 174 -0.32 -16.36 0.83
N SER A 175 -1.46 -16.51 1.50
CA SER A 175 -1.56 -16.44 2.96
C SER A 175 -0.83 -17.57 3.68
N GLU A 176 -0.71 -18.74 3.05
CA GLU A 176 -0.11 -19.93 3.66
C GLU A 176 1.39 -19.82 3.87
N ASP A 177 2.12 -19.21 2.92
CA ASP A 177 3.57 -19.24 2.90
C ASP A 177 4.24 -17.94 2.43
N ALA A 178 3.49 -16.85 2.34
CA ALA A 178 3.91 -15.53 1.89
C ALA A 178 4.61 -15.50 0.51
N ALA A 179 4.34 -16.51 -0.35
CA ALA A 179 4.83 -16.48 -1.73
C ALA A 179 4.16 -15.33 -2.51
N ILE A 180 4.96 -14.55 -3.22
CA ILE A 180 4.51 -13.36 -3.92
C ILE A 180 4.58 -13.56 -5.43
N SER A 181 3.49 -13.26 -6.12
CA SER A 181 3.44 -13.17 -7.57
C SER A 181 3.14 -11.74 -8.01
N VAL A 182 4.04 -11.16 -8.82
CA VAL A 182 3.90 -9.77 -9.32
C VAL A 182 3.62 -9.80 -10.81
N PHE A 183 2.45 -9.34 -11.18
CA PHE A 183 2.00 -9.22 -12.57
C PHE A 183 2.01 -7.74 -12.98
N SER A 184 2.92 -7.39 -13.90
CA SER A 184 2.98 -6.03 -14.43
C SER A 184 2.11 -5.92 -15.68
N LEU A 185 1.14 -4.98 -15.67
CA LEU A 185 0.26 -4.71 -16.81
C LEU A 185 0.81 -3.56 -17.65
N PRO A 186 1.01 -3.77 -18.97
CA PRO A 186 1.40 -2.69 -19.86
C PRO A 186 0.33 -1.60 -19.93
N ARG A 187 0.72 -0.37 -19.64
CA ARG A 187 -0.16 0.80 -19.68
C ARG A 187 -0.80 1.05 -21.04
N ASN A 188 -0.19 0.53 -22.10
CA ASN A 188 -0.60 0.71 -23.49
C ASN A 188 -1.50 -0.43 -24.02
N LEU A 189 -1.98 -1.33 -23.17
CA LEU A 189 -2.99 -2.32 -23.55
C LEU A 189 -4.24 -1.62 -24.06
N ARG A 190 -4.88 -2.21 -25.08
CA ARG A 190 -6.13 -1.74 -25.67
C ARG A 190 -7.01 -2.92 -26.06
N GLY A 191 -8.33 -2.68 -26.16
CA GLY A 191 -9.26 -3.77 -26.50
C GLY A 191 -9.44 -4.78 -25.37
N PHE A 192 -9.17 -4.40 -24.14
CA PHE A 192 -9.46 -5.18 -22.94
C PHE A 192 -10.96 -5.17 -22.60
N PRO A 193 -11.46 -6.15 -21.83
CA PRO A 193 -12.81 -6.13 -21.30
C PRO A 193 -13.03 -4.89 -20.42
N PHE A 194 -14.15 -4.19 -20.64
CA PHE A 194 -14.53 -3.06 -19.81
C PHE A 194 -15.81 -3.39 -19.03
N PRO A 195 -15.94 -2.95 -17.77
CA PRO A 195 -17.14 -3.20 -16.96
C PRO A 195 -18.43 -2.84 -17.70
N ASN A 196 -19.46 -3.66 -17.55
CA ASN A 196 -20.77 -3.55 -18.22
C ASN A 196 -20.77 -3.81 -19.74
N GLY A 197 -19.72 -4.44 -20.29
CA GLY A 197 -19.67 -4.85 -21.69
C GLY A 197 -19.57 -3.70 -22.69
N GLN A 198 -19.31 -2.49 -22.23
CA GLN A 198 -19.06 -1.34 -23.10
C GLN A 198 -17.61 -1.36 -23.58
N GLY A 199 -17.37 -0.96 -24.83
CA GLY A 199 -16.01 -0.77 -25.32
C GLY A 199 -15.35 0.46 -24.69
N PHE A 200 -14.06 0.39 -24.47
CA PHE A 200 -13.22 1.53 -24.07
C PHE A 200 -12.23 1.81 -25.21
N ASP A 201 -12.32 2.99 -25.80
CA ASP A 201 -11.59 3.33 -27.03
C ASP A 201 -10.20 3.95 -26.78
N ASP A 202 -9.67 3.86 -25.57
CA ASP A 202 -8.33 4.35 -25.22
C ASP A 202 -7.49 3.23 -24.61
N ILE A 203 -6.27 3.55 -24.19
CA ILE A 203 -5.32 2.63 -23.57
C ILE A 203 -5.55 2.51 -22.06
N LEU A 204 -5.02 1.46 -21.47
CA LEU A 204 -5.28 1.08 -20.08
C LEU A 204 -4.98 2.21 -19.06
N ASN A 205 -3.90 3.00 -19.27
CA ASN A 205 -3.56 4.09 -18.36
C ASN A 205 -4.54 5.28 -18.38
N ALA A 206 -5.49 5.30 -19.29
CA ALA A 206 -6.54 6.33 -19.34
C ALA A 206 -7.78 5.95 -18.53
N VAL A 207 -7.88 4.69 -18.07
CA VAL A 207 -9.06 4.17 -17.35
C VAL A 207 -9.24 4.88 -16.01
N TYR A 208 -8.18 5.07 -15.24
CA TYR A 208 -8.26 5.77 -13.95
C TYR A 208 -8.85 7.18 -14.12
N ARG A 209 -8.28 7.97 -15.02
CA ARG A 209 -8.80 9.30 -15.33
C ARG A 209 -10.25 9.27 -15.83
N PHE A 210 -10.60 8.27 -16.63
CA PHE A 210 -11.98 8.11 -17.09
C PHE A 210 -12.94 7.87 -15.90
N GLY A 211 -12.53 7.11 -14.89
CA GLY A 211 -13.30 6.94 -13.66
C GLY A 211 -13.49 8.23 -12.90
N GLU A 212 -12.43 9.04 -12.75
CA GLU A 212 -12.51 10.37 -12.13
C GLU A 212 -13.46 11.33 -12.88
N GLU A 213 -13.46 11.28 -14.22
CA GLU A 213 -14.32 12.12 -15.07
C GLU A 213 -15.79 11.64 -15.08
N HIS A 214 -16.08 10.41 -14.66
CA HIS A 214 -17.41 9.79 -14.69
C HIS A 214 -17.76 9.11 -13.35
N PRO A 215 -17.69 9.83 -12.22
CA PRO A 215 -17.89 9.22 -10.89
C PRO A 215 -19.26 8.58 -10.70
N GLU A 216 -20.27 8.99 -11.47
CA GLU A 216 -21.62 8.42 -11.43
C GLU A 216 -21.69 6.97 -11.95
N ARG A 217 -20.63 6.48 -12.61
CA ARG A 217 -20.56 5.14 -13.20
C ARG A 217 -19.86 4.13 -12.34
N PHE A 218 -19.12 4.57 -11.35
CA PHE A 218 -18.28 3.74 -10.51
C PHE A 218 -18.61 3.96 -9.04
N THR A 219 -18.46 2.91 -8.24
CA THR A 219 -18.77 2.93 -6.81
C THR A 219 -17.51 3.12 -5.98
N GLY A 220 -17.66 3.65 -4.77
CA GLY A 220 -16.54 3.88 -3.83
C GLY A 220 -16.10 5.34 -3.77
N ASP A 221 -15.17 5.59 -2.87
CA ASP A 221 -14.65 6.94 -2.60
C ASP A 221 -13.62 7.39 -3.64
N ASP A 222 -13.02 6.43 -4.39
CA ASP A 222 -12.13 6.66 -5.51
C ASP A 222 -12.70 6.03 -6.79
N PRO A 223 -13.49 6.78 -7.59
CA PRO A 223 -14.07 6.28 -8.84
C PRO A 223 -13.02 5.91 -9.90
N GLY A 224 -11.84 6.54 -9.87
CA GLY A 224 -10.73 6.23 -10.76
C GLY A 224 -10.15 4.85 -10.46
N ALA A 225 -9.85 4.56 -9.20
CA ALA A 225 -9.42 3.25 -8.76
C ALA A 225 -10.45 2.17 -9.05
N SER A 226 -11.73 2.41 -8.70
CA SER A 226 -12.83 1.47 -8.94
C SER A 226 -13.02 1.12 -10.41
N ALA A 227 -12.85 2.09 -11.32
CA ALA A 227 -12.89 1.84 -12.75
C ALA A 227 -11.73 0.94 -13.21
N LEU A 228 -10.52 1.21 -12.71
CA LEU A 228 -9.32 0.46 -13.09
C LEU A 228 -9.30 -0.94 -12.48
N GLU A 229 -9.71 -1.09 -11.22
CA GLU A 229 -9.89 -2.39 -10.56
C GLU A 229 -10.79 -3.30 -11.38
N GLY A 230 -11.99 -2.84 -11.76
CA GLY A 230 -12.91 -3.65 -12.55
C GLY A 230 -12.35 -4.07 -13.91
N VAL A 231 -11.50 -3.26 -14.54
CA VAL A 231 -10.80 -3.63 -15.78
C VAL A 231 -9.68 -4.63 -15.49
N VAL A 232 -8.88 -4.41 -14.44
CA VAL A 232 -7.80 -5.32 -14.05
C VAL A 232 -8.35 -6.68 -13.68
N GLU A 233 -9.39 -6.75 -12.86
CA GLU A 233 -10.11 -7.99 -12.51
C GLU A 233 -10.59 -8.75 -13.75
N ALA A 234 -11.17 -8.02 -14.72
CA ALA A 234 -11.61 -8.64 -15.99
C ALA A 234 -10.45 -9.19 -16.82
N ILE A 235 -9.25 -8.61 -16.72
CA ILE A 235 -8.05 -9.08 -17.41
C ILE A 235 -7.44 -10.29 -16.70
N ILE A 236 -7.27 -10.21 -15.36
CA ILE A 236 -6.57 -11.24 -14.59
C ILE A 236 -7.46 -12.42 -14.18
N GLY A 237 -8.77 -12.22 -14.11
CA GLY A 237 -9.75 -13.25 -13.70
C GLY A 237 -9.92 -13.39 -12.19
N GLU A 238 -9.23 -12.58 -11.39
CA GLU A 238 -9.26 -12.59 -9.94
C GLU A 238 -9.74 -11.24 -9.40
N ARG A 239 -10.31 -11.27 -8.21
CA ARG A 239 -10.74 -10.06 -7.51
C ARG A 239 -9.52 -9.30 -6.98
N VAL A 240 -9.54 -7.99 -7.07
CA VAL A 240 -8.62 -7.11 -6.36
C VAL A 240 -9.20 -6.81 -4.98
N ASP A 241 -8.46 -7.10 -3.92
CA ASP A 241 -8.91 -6.83 -2.55
C ASP A 241 -8.76 -5.37 -2.18
N HIS A 242 -7.61 -4.80 -2.53
CA HIS A 242 -7.30 -3.40 -2.25
C HIS A 242 -6.39 -2.79 -3.31
N HIS A 243 -6.42 -1.46 -3.39
CA HIS A 243 -5.46 -0.71 -4.21
C HIS A 243 -4.58 0.22 -3.36
N VAL A 244 -3.43 0.56 -3.93
CA VAL A 244 -2.54 1.60 -3.42
C VAL A 244 -2.08 2.44 -4.61
N LEU A 245 -2.48 3.69 -4.64
CA LEU A 245 -2.00 4.67 -5.62
C LEU A 245 -0.90 5.52 -4.99
N VAL A 246 0.25 5.55 -5.63
CA VAL A 246 1.45 6.26 -5.20
C VAL A 246 1.82 7.27 -6.26
N ASP A 247 1.94 8.54 -5.91
CA ASP A 247 2.48 9.55 -6.81
C ASP A 247 4.02 9.61 -6.76
N PHE A 248 4.62 10.51 -7.53
CA PHE A 248 6.07 10.64 -7.60
C PHE A 248 6.71 11.11 -6.31
N GLU A 249 6.01 11.94 -5.53
CA GLU A 249 6.51 12.48 -4.27
C GLU A 249 6.49 11.39 -3.18
N ALA A 250 5.40 10.62 -3.11
CA ALA A 250 5.31 9.47 -2.22
C ALA A 250 6.36 8.41 -2.55
N PHE A 251 6.59 8.13 -3.84
CA PHE A 251 7.63 7.18 -4.24
C PHE A 251 9.02 7.61 -3.77
N ARG A 252 9.40 8.90 -4.01
CA ARG A 252 10.68 9.43 -3.53
C ARG A 252 10.82 9.31 -2.02
N ALA A 253 9.82 9.84 -1.30
CA ALA A 253 9.81 9.82 0.15
C ALA A 253 9.88 8.39 0.72
N GLY A 254 9.20 7.45 0.06
CA GLY A 254 9.23 6.03 0.42
C GLY A 254 10.62 5.43 0.30
N VAL A 255 11.27 5.63 -0.85
CA VAL A 255 12.65 5.15 -1.07
C VAL A 255 13.63 5.80 -0.08
N ASP A 256 13.58 7.13 0.09
CA ASP A 256 14.47 7.85 1.00
C ASP A 256 14.28 7.44 2.46
N ALA A 257 13.04 7.19 2.88
CA ALA A 257 12.73 6.77 4.24
C ALA A 257 13.23 5.36 4.57
N LEU A 258 13.31 4.48 3.56
CA LEU A 258 13.94 3.16 3.68
C LEU A 258 15.48 3.22 3.56
N GLY A 259 16.05 4.42 3.38
CA GLY A 259 17.52 4.60 3.29
C GLY A 259 18.05 4.45 1.87
N GLY A 260 17.19 4.50 0.86
CA GLY A 260 17.52 4.24 -0.54
C GLY A 260 17.23 2.80 -0.96
N VAL A 261 17.61 2.44 -2.17
CA VAL A 261 17.52 1.08 -2.69
C VAL A 261 18.79 0.70 -3.45
N THR A 262 19.39 -0.42 -3.09
CA THR A 262 20.57 -0.99 -3.75
C THR A 262 20.12 -2.03 -4.76
N LEU A 263 20.51 -1.89 -6.03
CA LEU A 263 20.19 -2.89 -7.05
C LEU A 263 21.24 -2.91 -8.17
N PRO A 264 21.37 -4.05 -8.89
CA PRO A 264 22.18 -4.12 -10.09
C PRO A 264 21.50 -3.39 -11.25
N VAL A 265 22.19 -2.41 -11.81
CA VAL A 265 21.78 -1.67 -13.01
C VAL A 265 22.47 -2.32 -14.21
N PRO A 266 21.74 -3.01 -15.09
CA PRO A 266 22.35 -3.82 -16.16
C PRO A 266 22.94 -2.98 -17.29
N LEU A 267 22.52 -1.72 -17.42
CA LEU A 267 23.03 -0.74 -18.38
C LEU A 267 22.79 0.66 -17.85
N THR A 268 23.63 1.62 -18.26
CA THR A 268 23.45 3.03 -17.87
C THR A 268 22.10 3.56 -18.36
N VAL A 269 21.35 4.20 -17.47
CA VAL A 269 20.04 4.79 -17.75
C VAL A 269 20.12 6.30 -17.59
N THR A 270 19.65 7.04 -18.58
CA THR A 270 19.62 8.51 -18.57
C THR A 270 18.19 9.03 -18.48
N TYR A 271 18.00 10.19 -17.86
CA TYR A 271 16.73 10.91 -17.86
C TYR A 271 16.99 12.41 -18.01
N PRO A 272 16.97 12.93 -19.27
CA PRO A 272 17.19 14.35 -19.51
C PRO A 272 16.07 15.22 -18.94
N GLY A 273 16.46 16.32 -18.29
CA GLY A 273 15.51 17.30 -17.76
C GLY A 273 14.61 16.77 -16.65
N PHE A 274 15.10 15.80 -15.87
CA PHE A 274 14.39 15.30 -14.70
C PHE A 274 14.10 16.42 -13.70
N ARG A 275 12.87 16.48 -13.18
CA ARG A 275 12.45 17.49 -12.22
C ARG A 275 12.68 16.98 -10.81
N LEU A 276 13.55 17.64 -10.06
CA LEU A 276 13.78 17.41 -8.64
C LEU A 276 12.61 17.90 -7.78
N ALA A 277 12.58 17.50 -6.52
CA ALA A 277 11.56 17.92 -5.56
C ALA A 277 11.50 19.45 -5.35
N ASP A 278 12.64 20.15 -5.46
CA ASP A 278 12.71 21.62 -5.38
C ASP A 278 12.23 22.35 -6.65
N GLY A 279 11.80 21.59 -7.68
CA GLY A 279 11.32 22.07 -8.97
C GLY A 279 12.41 22.37 -9.99
N SER A 280 13.69 22.27 -9.63
CA SER A 280 14.82 22.42 -10.57
C SER A 280 14.86 21.23 -11.55
N ARG A 281 15.54 21.43 -12.70
CA ARG A 281 15.70 20.38 -13.71
C ARG A 281 17.16 20.02 -13.87
N VAL A 282 17.44 18.72 -13.87
CA VAL A 282 18.77 18.16 -14.06
C VAL A 282 18.72 16.98 -15.04
N ASP A 283 19.84 16.69 -15.67
CA ASP A 283 19.98 15.44 -16.41
C ASP A 283 20.46 14.36 -15.45
N MET A 284 19.58 13.39 -15.18
CA MET A 284 19.91 12.27 -14.28
C MET A 284 20.60 11.16 -15.08
N VAL A 285 21.63 10.58 -14.47
CA VAL A 285 22.36 9.42 -15.02
C VAL A 285 22.51 8.38 -13.91
N VAL A 286 21.94 7.20 -14.13
CA VAL A 286 22.12 6.01 -13.29
C VAL A 286 23.07 5.08 -14.05
N GLU A 287 24.32 5.00 -13.59
CA GLU A 287 25.36 4.23 -14.28
C GLU A 287 25.17 2.71 -14.09
N GLU A 288 25.68 1.93 -15.04
CA GLU A 288 25.77 0.47 -14.96
C GLU A 288 26.53 0.00 -13.70
N GLY A 289 26.16 -1.16 -13.18
CA GLY A 289 26.75 -1.82 -12.01
C GLY A 289 25.82 -1.83 -10.79
N VAL A 290 26.28 -2.28 -9.66
CA VAL A 290 25.50 -2.21 -8.41
C VAL A 290 25.49 -0.76 -7.94
N ARG A 291 24.30 -0.21 -7.70
CA ARG A 291 24.08 1.20 -7.35
C ARG A 291 23.15 1.34 -6.18
N ASP A 292 23.49 2.28 -5.31
CA ASP A 292 22.61 2.76 -4.24
C ASP A 292 21.87 3.99 -4.80
N LEU A 293 20.54 3.87 -4.91
CA LEU A 293 19.68 4.90 -5.46
C LEU A 293 18.88 5.58 -4.35
N ASP A 294 18.96 6.89 -4.24
CA ASP A 294 18.03 7.69 -3.47
C ASP A 294 16.67 7.81 -4.19
N GLY A 295 15.70 8.50 -3.59
CA GLY A 295 14.36 8.64 -4.15
C GLY A 295 14.33 9.30 -5.53
N ASP A 296 15.16 10.32 -5.77
CA ASP A 296 15.22 11.00 -7.07
C ASP A 296 15.88 10.11 -8.13
N MET A 297 16.98 9.43 -7.80
CA MET A 297 17.65 8.50 -8.71
C MET A 297 16.77 7.29 -9.03
N ALA A 298 16.12 6.70 -8.02
CA ALA A 298 15.20 5.59 -8.20
C ALA A 298 14.00 6.00 -9.07
N LEU A 299 13.42 7.18 -8.85
CA LEU A 299 12.32 7.69 -9.67
C LEU A 299 12.75 7.94 -11.12
N ALA A 300 13.93 8.52 -11.34
CA ALA A 300 14.49 8.70 -12.68
C ALA A 300 14.70 7.35 -13.38
N TYR A 301 15.23 6.35 -12.66
CA TYR A 301 15.48 5.01 -13.17
C TYR A 301 14.19 4.28 -13.60
N VAL A 302 13.13 4.32 -12.79
CA VAL A 302 11.87 3.64 -13.10
C VAL A 302 10.99 4.39 -14.11
N ARG A 303 11.32 5.65 -14.44
CA ARG A 303 10.57 6.46 -15.39
C ARG A 303 11.23 6.62 -16.75
N SER A 304 12.56 6.49 -16.84
CA SER A 304 13.29 6.70 -18.10
C SER A 304 12.80 5.78 -19.22
N ARG A 305 12.84 6.32 -20.45
CA ARG A 305 12.53 5.60 -21.70
C ARG A 305 13.64 5.77 -22.75
N GLU A 306 14.72 6.47 -22.38
CA GLU A 306 15.78 6.83 -23.33
C GLU A 306 16.53 5.60 -23.85
N GLU A 307 16.80 4.62 -23.00
CA GLU A 307 17.59 3.43 -23.35
C GLU A 307 16.74 2.21 -23.67
N GLY A 308 15.48 2.37 -24.12
CA GLY A 308 14.72 1.18 -24.41
C GLY A 308 13.23 1.36 -24.68
N THR A 309 12.53 0.25 -24.60
CA THR A 309 11.10 0.17 -24.79
C THR A 309 10.36 0.45 -23.48
N ASP A 310 9.05 0.67 -23.59
CA ASP A 310 8.15 0.76 -22.42
C ASP A 310 8.24 -0.50 -21.53
N TYR A 311 8.50 -1.66 -22.12
CA TYR A 311 8.69 -2.94 -21.38
C TYR A 311 10.00 -2.94 -20.55
N GLY A 312 11.10 -2.38 -21.04
CA GLY A 312 12.32 -2.22 -20.24
C GLY A 312 12.11 -1.34 -19.02
N ARG A 313 11.26 -0.32 -19.13
CA ARG A 313 10.82 0.47 -17.97
C ARG A 313 10.05 -0.36 -16.96
N MET A 314 9.12 -1.20 -17.42
CA MET A 314 8.32 -2.10 -16.55
C MET A 314 9.21 -3.12 -15.83
N GLU A 315 10.25 -3.64 -16.49
CA GLU A 315 11.24 -4.51 -15.83
C GLU A 315 11.95 -3.76 -14.68
N ARG A 316 12.40 -2.52 -14.93
CA ARG A 316 13.02 -1.70 -13.87
C ARG A 316 12.08 -1.43 -12.69
N GLN A 317 10.79 -1.18 -12.95
CA GLN A 317 9.78 -0.99 -11.90
C GLN A 317 9.64 -2.23 -11.02
N LYS A 318 9.55 -3.43 -11.62
CA LYS A 318 9.47 -4.69 -10.88
C LYS A 318 10.74 -4.93 -10.05
N CYS A 319 11.92 -4.68 -10.63
CA CYS A 319 13.18 -4.90 -9.93
C CYS A 319 13.39 -3.94 -8.75
N VAL A 320 12.97 -2.69 -8.89
CA VAL A 320 13.00 -1.75 -7.76
C VAL A 320 12.03 -2.20 -6.66
N LEU A 321 10.82 -2.65 -7.02
CA LEU A 321 9.88 -3.19 -6.03
C LEU A 321 10.45 -4.42 -5.30
N ALA A 322 11.03 -5.37 -6.05
CA ALA A 322 11.64 -6.57 -5.46
C ALA A 322 12.81 -6.20 -4.54
N ALA A 323 13.68 -5.27 -4.96
CA ALA A 323 14.81 -4.81 -4.14
C ALA A 323 14.34 -4.07 -2.88
N LEU A 324 13.27 -3.28 -2.95
CA LEU A 324 12.68 -2.63 -1.78
C LEU A 324 12.10 -3.65 -0.81
N LEU A 325 11.44 -4.70 -1.31
CA LEU A 325 10.91 -5.79 -0.46
C LEU A 325 12.03 -6.55 0.24
N ASP A 326 13.15 -6.83 -0.47
CA ASP A 326 14.31 -7.52 0.08
C ASP A 326 15.03 -6.71 1.17
N GLN A 327 15.16 -5.40 0.95
CA GLN A 327 15.96 -4.51 1.79
C GLN A 327 15.16 -3.81 2.88
N ALA A 328 13.83 -3.95 2.90
CA ALA A 328 12.97 -3.32 3.89
C ALA A 328 13.20 -3.93 5.28
N GLU A 329 14.02 -3.27 6.10
CA GLU A 329 14.17 -3.66 7.50
C GLU A 329 12.99 -3.12 8.34
N PRO A 330 12.23 -3.99 9.04
CA PRO A 330 11.09 -3.57 9.86
C PRO A 330 11.41 -2.48 10.87
N ALA A 331 12.62 -2.51 11.44
CA ALA A 331 13.09 -1.49 12.37
C ALA A 331 13.28 -0.11 11.70
N GLN A 332 13.79 -0.08 10.47
CA GLN A 332 13.97 1.18 9.72
C GLN A 332 12.59 1.72 9.28
N ALA A 333 11.70 0.85 8.79
CA ALA A 333 10.34 1.21 8.46
C ALA A 333 9.60 1.83 9.64
N LEU A 334 9.75 1.26 10.85
CA LEU A 334 9.17 1.81 12.08
C LEU A 334 9.72 3.20 12.43
N LEU A 335 11.03 3.40 12.31
CA LEU A 335 11.66 4.70 12.56
C LEU A 335 11.30 5.74 11.51
N ALA A 336 11.13 5.32 10.27
CA ALA A 336 10.73 6.16 9.13
C ALA A 336 9.22 6.48 9.12
N LEU A 337 8.40 5.70 9.81
CA LEU A 337 6.94 5.79 9.79
C LEU A 337 6.39 7.21 9.95
N PRO A 338 6.87 8.06 10.90
CA PRO A 338 6.36 9.42 11.03
C PRO A 338 6.64 10.31 9.82
N SER A 339 7.79 10.09 9.14
CA SER A 339 8.18 10.84 7.94
C SER A 339 7.41 10.34 6.73
N LEU A 340 7.26 9.03 6.60
CA LEU A 340 6.45 8.38 5.56
C LEU A 340 4.99 8.83 5.63
N LEU A 341 4.37 8.74 6.79
CA LEU A 341 2.98 9.16 6.97
C LEU A 341 2.78 10.65 6.66
N GLY A 342 3.71 11.51 7.06
CA GLY A 342 3.65 12.94 6.74
C GLY A 342 3.79 13.23 5.24
N ALA A 343 4.58 12.45 4.52
CA ALA A 343 4.72 12.55 3.07
C ALA A 343 3.50 11.97 2.34
N PHE A 344 2.91 10.92 2.88
CA PHE A 344 1.82 10.17 2.24
C PHE A 344 0.42 10.81 2.41
N GLU A 345 0.23 11.74 3.35
CA GLU A 345 -1.07 12.38 3.61
C GLU A 345 -1.76 12.94 2.36
N GLU A 346 -1.00 13.43 1.37
CA GLU A 346 -1.53 14.07 0.15
C GLU A 346 -1.13 13.32 -1.14
N THR A 347 -0.35 12.24 -1.02
CA THR A 347 0.37 11.63 -2.15
C THR A 347 0.15 10.13 -2.30
N VAL A 348 -0.54 9.52 -1.36
CA VAL A 348 -0.99 8.11 -1.41
C VAL A 348 -2.49 8.05 -1.22
N SER A 349 -3.18 7.32 -2.10
CA SER A 349 -4.59 6.94 -1.96
C SER A 349 -4.70 5.43 -1.83
N THR A 350 -5.48 4.95 -0.87
CA THR A 350 -5.73 3.52 -0.68
C THR A 350 -7.07 3.28 0.01
N ASP A 351 -7.70 2.15 -0.30
CA ASP A 351 -8.90 1.64 0.35
C ASP A 351 -8.60 0.59 1.42
N ILE A 352 -7.31 0.33 1.75
CA ILE A 352 -6.94 -0.63 2.79
C ILE A 352 -7.48 -0.16 4.14
N PRO A 353 -8.38 -0.94 4.79
CA PRO A 353 -8.89 -0.60 6.11
C PRO A 353 -7.77 -0.71 7.15
N ARG A 354 -7.84 0.15 8.18
CA ARG A 354 -6.81 0.17 9.23
C ARG A 354 -6.72 -1.10 10.04
N ASP A 355 -7.84 -1.77 10.21
CA ASP A 355 -7.94 -2.98 11.01
C ASP A 355 -7.28 -4.19 10.35
N VAL A 356 -7.08 -4.17 9.02
CA VAL A 356 -6.35 -5.22 8.31
C VAL A 356 -4.85 -4.95 8.14
N LEU A 357 -4.37 -3.73 8.41
CA LEU A 357 -2.95 -3.39 8.28
C LEU A 357 -2.01 -4.28 9.11
N PRO A 358 -2.33 -4.62 10.39
CA PRO A 358 -1.50 -5.53 11.17
C PRO A 358 -1.31 -6.90 10.53
N ASP A 359 -2.37 -7.43 9.91
CA ASP A 359 -2.36 -8.73 9.25
C ASP A 359 -1.51 -8.67 7.97
N ILE A 360 -1.63 -7.60 7.17
CA ILE A 360 -0.80 -7.36 5.98
C ILE A 360 0.68 -7.25 6.38
N VAL A 361 1.00 -6.46 7.41
CA VAL A 361 2.39 -6.31 7.90
C VAL A 361 2.95 -7.66 8.35
N THR A 362 2.16 -8.44 9.08
CA THR A 362 2.57 -9.76 9.54
C THR A 362 2.79 -10.71 8.36
N LEU A 363 1.91 -10.69 7.37
CA LEU A 363 2.03 -11.52 6.17
C LEU A 363 3.28 -11.19 5.35
N LEU A 364 3.67 -9.91 5.30
CA LEU A 364 4.83 -9.44 4.53
C LEU A 364 6.15 -9.44 5.32
N ALA A 365 6.13 -9.81 6.61
CA ALA A 365 7.33 -9.76 7.47
C ALA A 365 8.42 -10.77 7.06
N ASP A 366 8.03 -11.90 6.47
CA ASP A 366 8.90 -13.02 6.14
C ASP A 366 9.01 -13.24 4.61
N VAL A 367 9.06 -12.15 3.82
CA VAL A 367 9.20 -12.25 2.36
C VAL A 367 10.57 -12.81 2.00
N ASP A 368 10.56 -13.88 1.19
CA ASP A 368 11.75 -14.49 0.60
C ASP A 368 11.75 -14.22 -0.92
N LEU A 369 12.80 -13.56 -1.42
CA LEU A 369 12.92 -13.22 -2.84
C LEU A 369 12.93 -14.45 -3.77
N ASP A 370 13.39 -15.60 -3.30
CA ASP A 370 13.33 -16.84 -4.08
C ASP A 370 11.88 -17.30 -4.31
N ARG A 371 10.94 -16.77 -3.53
CA ARG A 371 9.50 -17.01 -3.62
C ARG A 371 8.73 -15.86 -4.27
N VAL A 372 9.43 -14.83 -4.76
CA VAL A 372 8.84 -13.72 -5.51
C VAL A 372 8.97 -14.02 -7.00
N GLY A 373 7.84 -14.26 -7.65
CA GLY A 373 7.75 -14.47 -9.09
C GLY A 373 7.33 -13.20 -9.82
N LEU A 374 8.04 -12.83 -10.89
CA LEU A 374 7.79 -11.63 -11.67
C LEU A 374 7.39 -11.97 -13.10
N ILE A 375 6.34 -11.31 -13.64
CA ILE A 375 5.94 -11.43 -15.03
C ILE A 375 5.41 -10.10 -15.57
N THR A 376 5.64 -9.86 -16.88
CA THR A 376 5.02 -8.75 -17.62
C THR A 376 3.96 -9.30 -18.55
N LEU A 377 2.70 -8.94 -18.33
CA LEU A 377 1.53 -9.42 -19.09
C LEU A 377 1.35 -8.65 -20.40
N GLY A 378 2.33 -8.75 -21.27
CA GLY A 378 2.38 -8.06 -22.56
C GLY A 378 3.08 -8.84 -23.66
N PRO A 379 3.26 -8.23 -24.84
CA PRO A 379 3.99 -8.85 -25.94
C PRO A 379 5.40 -9.28 -25.55
N PRO A 380 5.93 -10.33 -26.18
CA PRO A 380 5.29 -11.14 -27.23
C PRO A 380 4.37 -12.24 -26.69
N ALA A 381 4.41 -12.59 -25.42
CA ALA A 381 3.80 -13.80 -24.90
C ALA A 381 2.31 -13.67 -24.56
N TRP A 382 1.88 -12.50 -24.09
CA TRP A 382 0.58 -12.28 -23.43
C TRP A 382 -0.35 -11.35 -24.22
N HIS A 383 -0.28 -11.39 -25.57
CA HIS A 383 -1.15 -10.60 -26.42
C HIS A 383 -1.84 -11.46 -27.47
N ALA A 384 -3.12 -11.19 -27.72
CA ALA A 384 -3.94 -11.86 -28.72
C ALA A 384 -3.81 -11.24 -30.13
N GLY A 385 -3.18 -10.07 -30.23
CA GLY A 385 -3.01 -9.35 -31.48
C GLY A 385 -2.75 -7.86 -31.26
N TRP A 386 -2.97 -7.08 -32.33
CA TRP A 386 -2.68 -5.66 -32.34
C TRP A 386 -3.87 -4.87 -32.93
N ILE A 387 -4.24 -3.77 -32.31
CA ILE A 387 -5.15 -2.77 -32.89
C ILE A 387 -4.36 -1.86 -33.82
N ALA A 388 -5.03 -1.28 -34.82
CA ALA A 388 -4.44 -0.29 -35.70
C ALA A 388 -3.75 0.83 -34.90
N GLY A 389 -2.49 1.10 -35.24
CA GLY A 389 -1.65 2.02 -34.47
C GLY A 389 -0.63 1.33 -33.52
N GLY A 390 -0.61 -0.02 -33.48
CA GLY A 390 0.41 -0.78 -32.76
C GLY A 390 0.10 -0.97 -31.26
N TRP A 391 -1.17 -0.92 -30.88
CA TRP A 391 -1.59 -1.17 -29.50
C TRP A 391 -1.86 -2.66 -29.26
N PRO A 392 -1.24 -3.29 -28.24
CA PRO A 392 -1.45 -4.71 -27.98
C PRO A 392 -2.81 -4.97 -27.34
N ILE A 393 -3.45 -6.06 -27.78
CA ILE A 393 -4.68 -6.59 -27.19
C ILE A 393 -4.26 -7.67 -26.18
N PRO A 394 -4.69 -7.65 -24.91
CA PRO A 394 -4.35 -8.69 -23.95
C PRO A 394 -4.96 -10.06 -24.36
N ASP A 395 -4.19 -11.13 -24.20
CA ASP A 395 -4.70 -12.49 -24.32
C ASP A 395 -5.34 -12.91 -22.97
N VAL A 396 -6.56 -12.41 -22.75
CA VAL A 396 -7.25 -12.55 -21.46
C VAL A 396 -7.35 -14.01 -21.00
N PRO A 397 -7.78 -15.00 -21.82
CA PRO A 397 -7.87 -16.37 -21.35
C PRO A 397 -6.51 -16.93 -20.88
N ARG A 398 -5.43 -16.62 -21.60
CA ARG A 398 -4.10 -17.06 -21.24
C ARG A 398 -3.56 -16.36 -20.00
N ILE A 399 -3.87 -15.09 -19.84
CA ILE A 399 -3.50 -14.31 -18.64
C ILE A 399 -4.19 -14.91 -17.41
N GLN A 400 -5.50 -15.15 -17.49
CA GLN A 400 -6.28 -15.74 -16.39
C GLN A 400 -5.79 -17.14 -16.00
N GLU A 401 -5.44 -17.98 -16.98
CA GLU A 401 -4.85 -19.30 -16.72
C GLU A 401 -3.53 -19.17 -15.95
N ALA A 402 -2.65 -18.24 -16.35
CA ALA A 402 -1.35 -18.06 -15.69
C ALA A 402 -1.50 -17.46 -14.28
N VAL A 403 -2.43 -16.52 -14.08
CA VAL A 403 -2.71 -15.93 -12.77
C VAL A 403 -3.26 -17.01 -11.83
N ALA A 404 -4.27 -17.77 -12.25
CA ALA A 404 -4.82 -18.87 -11.46
C ALA A 404 -3.76 -19.90 -11.08
N ALA A 405 -2.91 -20.32 -12.05
CA ALA A 405 -1.83 -21.26 -11.77
C ALA A 405 -0.81 -20.73 -10.75
N ALA A 406 -0.50 -19.45 -10.79
CA ALA A 406 0.41 -18.82 -9.83
C ALA A 406 -0.20 -18.76 -8.42
N LEU A 407 -1.49 -18.47 -8.33
CA LEU A 407 -2.23 -18.45 -7.07
C LEU A 407 -2.39 -19.85 -6.47
N ASP A 408 -2.68 -20.86 -7.29
CA ASP A 408 -2.78 -22.27 -6.87
C ASP A 408 -1.44 -22.88 -6.42
N GLY A 409 -0.37 -22.12 -6.44
CA GLY A 409 0.93 -22.52 -5.94
C GLY A 409 1.77 -23.32 -6.95
N ALA A 410 1.46 -23.19 -8.24
CA ALA A 410 2.37 -23.69 -9.27
C ALA A 410 3.76 -23.03 -9.12
N PRO A 411 4.86 -23.76 -9.35
CA PRO A 411 6.18 -23.18 -9.39
C PRO A 411 6.19 -21.95 -10.33
N PRO A 412 6.87 -20.86 -9.97
CA PRO A 412 6.87 -19.63 -10.77
C PRO A 412 7.11 -19.86 -12.27
N LEU A 413 8.04 -20.75 -12.62
CA LEU A 413 8.36 -21.09 -14.02
C LEU A 413 7.20 -21.76 -14.75
N ASP A 414 6.41 -22.60 -14.07
CA ASP A 414 5.28 -23.31 -14.68
C ASP A 414 4.11 -22.34 -14.94
N ALA A 415 3.96 -21.33 -14.09
CA ALA A 415 3.03 -20.23 -14.29
C ALA A 415 3.57 -19.11 -15.22
N GLY A 416 4.80 -19.27 -15.74
CA GLY A 416 5.46 -18.27 -16.58
C GLY A 416 6.08 -17.09 -15.84
N LEU A 417 6.15 -17.15 -14.49
CA LEU A 417 6.84 -16.16 -13.69
C LEU A 417 8.33 -16.46 -13.62
N ILE A 418 9.15 -15.42 -13.51
CA ILE A 418 10.61 -15.53 -13.34
C ILE A 418 10.93 -15.08 -11.91
N PRO A 419 11.68 -15.88 -11.12
CA PRO A 419 12.11 -15.47 -9.79
C PRO A 419 12.81 -14.11 -9.82
N ALA A 420 12.55 -13.27 -8.80
CA ALA A 420 13.13 -11.94 -8.69
C ALA A 420 14.67 -11.99 -8.68
N THR A 421 15.24 -12.93 -7.97
CA THR A 421 16.69 -13.20 -7.93
C THR A 421 17.28 -13.44 -9.32
N THR A 422 16.54 -14.12 -10.21
CA THR A 422 16.99 -14.38 -11.59
C THR A 422 16.72 -13.20 -12.52
N SER A 423 15.53 -12.59 -12.42
CA SER A 423 15.11 -11.50 -13.32
C SER A 423 15.87 -10.21 -13.07
N CYS A 424 16.16 -9.92 -11.81
CA CYS A 424 16.73 -8.64 -11.39
C CYS A 424 18.20 -8.75 -10.97
N GLY A 425 18.75 -9.94 -10.82
CA GLY A 425 20.13 -10.17 -10.36
C GLY A 425 20.36 -9.81 -8.89
N LEU A 426 19.31 -9.90 -8.08
CA LEU A 426 19.30 -9.60 -6.64
C LEU A 426 19.88 -10.74 -5.82
#